data_bb045416371d908368e5cb2b9fd0924a
#
_entry.id   bb045416371d908368e5cb2b9fd0924a
#
_cell.length_a   1.000
_cell.length_b   1.000
_cell.length_c   1.000
_cell.angle_alpha   90.00
_cell.angle_beta   90.00
_cell.angle_gamma   90.00
#
_symmetry.space_group_name_H-M   'P 1'
#
loop_
_entity.id
_entity.type
_entity.pdbx_description
1 polymer ?
#
loop_
_entity_poly.entity_id
_entity_poly.type
_entity_poly.pdbx_seq_one_letter_code
_entity_poly.pdbx_strand_id
1 'polypeptide(L)'
;PMRKEVDRCVLAFEEAKKGKIVAMICSGDAGVYGMSGLMLEIGVDYPEVEVEVIPGVTAATGGAAVLGAPLIHDFALISLSDLLTPWEKIVTRLDCAAKADLSIVIYNPKSHGRPDHLAKACDVLLKTLPEDRPCGVVRNIGRQGQSKTVLTLKELRDFDADMFCTVFVGNAMTKVIDGNLVTSRGYRDV
;
A
#
# COMPACT_ATOMS: atom_id res chain seq x y z
N PRO A 1 8.88 -8.30 17.72
CA PRO A 1 7.43 -8.50 17.73
C PRO A 1 6.71 -7.23 17.27
N MET A 2 5.52 -7.38 16.69
CA MET A 2 4.64 -6.24 16.35
C MET A 2 4.30 -5.44 17.63
N ARG A 3 4.06 -4.14 17.50
CA ARG A 3 3.80 -3.18 18.61
C ARG A 3 5.00 -2.91 19.53
N LYS A 4 6.22 -3.17 19.04
CA LYS A 4 7.47 -2.79 19.71
C LYS A 4 8.41 -2.05 18.75
N GLU A 5 7.80 -1.22 17.89
CA GLU A 5 8.52 -0.48 16.86
C GLU A 5 9.50 0.50 17.50
N VAL A 6 9.06 1.24 18.52
CA VAL A 6 9.91 2.19 19.28
C VAL A 6 11.07 1.45 19.94
N ASP A 7 10.81 0.35 20.66
CA ASP A 7 11.86 -0.42 21.35
C ASP A 7 12.95 -0.89 20.35
N ARG A 8 12.53 -1.28 19.14
CA ARG A 8 13.48 -1.71 18.09
C ARG A 8 14.34 -0.56 17.59
N CYS A 9 13.76 0.63 17.41
CA CYS A 9 14.50 1.81 17.00
C CYS A 9 15.51 2.22 18.09
N VAL A 10 15.09 2.30 19.34
CA VAL A 10 15.98 2.59 20.47
C VAL A 10 17.13 1.58 20.55
N LEU A 11 16.82 0.28 20.44
CA LEU A 11 17.86 -0.75 20.44
C LEU A 11 18.88 -0.56 19.31
N ALA A 12 18.43 -0.19 18.12
CA ALA A 12 19.30 0.06 16.97
C ALA A 12 20.25 1.23 17.24
N PHE A 13 19.74 2.33 17.80
CA PHE A 13 20.56 3.49 18.18
C PHE A 13 21.55 3.15 19.28
N GLU A 14 21.15 2.43 20.33
CA GLU A 14 22.04 2.01 21.41
C GLU A 14 23.17 1.09 20.93
N GLU A 15 22.91 0.25 19.92
CA GLU A 15 23.98 -0.56 19.31
C GLU A 15 24.90 0.30 18.41
N ALA A 16 24.36 1.27 17.68
CA ALA A 16 25.14 2.18 16.84
C ALA A 16 26.06 3.08 17.67
N LYS A 17 25.63 3.57 18.83
CA LYS A 17 26.47 4.33 19.80
C LYS A 17 27.70 3.56 20.28
N LYS A 18 27.69 2.22 20.22
CA LYS A 18 28.83 1.38 20.53
C LYS A 18 29.83 1.27 19.36
N GLY A 19 29.66 2.09 18.31
CA GLY A 19 30.50 2.11 17.10
C GLY A 19 30.16 1.00 16.08
N LYS A 20 28.97 0.39 16.19
CA LYS A 20 28.54 -0.64 15.25
C LYS A 20 27.82 -0.01 14.05
N ILE A 21 27.97 -0.64 12.88
CA ILE A 21 27.09 -0.40 11.72
C ILE A 21 25.84 -1.27 11.91
N VAL A 22 24.69 -0.62 12.04
CA VAL A 22 23.40 -1.28 12.34
C VAL A 22 22.47 -1.13 11.15
N ALA A 23 21.90 -2.23 10.66
CA ALA A 23 20.89 -2.21 9.60
C ALA A 23 19.51 -2.54 10.17
N MET A 24 18.55 -1.59 10.06
CA MET A 24 17.14 -1.81 10.33
C MET A 24 16.46 -2.31 9.06
N ILE A 25 16.13 -3.60 9.01
CA ILE A 25 15.54 -4.23 7.83
C ILE A 25 14.03 -4.04 7.81
N CYS A 26 13.50 -3.51 6.70
CA CYS A 26 12.08 -3.36 6.42
C CYS A 26 11.66 -4.20 5.20
N SER A 27 10.41 -4.69 5.19
CA SER A 27 9.82 -5.29 4.00
C SER A 27 9.36 -4.19 3.04
N GLY A 28 9.67 -4.31 1.75
CA GLY A 28 9.31 -3.31 0.75
C GLY A 28 10.22 -2.08 0.79
N ASP A 29 9.66 -0.91 0.98
CA ASP A 29 10.39 0.37 1.09
C ASP A 29 10.30 0.91 2.52
N ALA A 30 11.42 1.36 3.06
CA ALA A 30 11.51 1.84 4.42
C ALA A 30 10.69 3.13 4.67
N GLY A 31 10.47 3.95 3.62
CA GLY A 31 9.72 5.20 3.68
C GLY A 31 8.23 5.05 3.39
N VAL A 32 7.78 3.89 2.88
CA VAL A 32 6.37 3.66 2.53
C VAL A 32 5.72 2.73 3.55
N TYR A 33 5.07 3.31 4.56
CA TYR A 33 4.51 2.60 5.73
C TYR A 33 5.55 1.71 6.45
N GLY A 34 6.83 2.04 6.30
CA GLY A 34 7.97 1.35 6.91
C GLY A 34 8.47 2.07 8.18
N MET A 35 9.72 1.79 8.53
CA MET A 35 10.29 2.22 9.81
C MET A 35 11.11 3.52 9.72
N SER A 36 11.40 4.05 8.50
CA SER A 36 12.33 5.18 8.36
C SER A 36 11.83 6.45 9.06
N GLY A 37 10.51 6.74 8.97
CA GLY A 37 9.94 7.90 9.66
C GLY A 37 10.16 7.83 11.18
N LEU A 38 9.85 6.69 11.80
CA LEU A 38 10.05 6.48 13.23
C LEU A 38 11.54 6.50 13.63
N MET A 39 12.43 5.94 12.77
CA MET A 39 13.88 6.03 13.01
C MET A 39 14.35 7.48 13.02
N LEU A 40 13.90 8.31 12.08
CA LEU A 40 14.28 9.72 12.01
C LEU A 40 13.68 10.53 13.19
N GLU A 41 12.44 10.26 13.61
CA GLU A 41 11.82 10.88 14.78
C GLU A 41 12.60 10.60 16.07
N ILE A 42 12.94 9.33 16.33
CA ILE A 42 13.71 8.92 17.52
C ILE A 42 15.18 9.37 17.39
N GLY A 43 15.72 9.44 16.18
CA GLY A 43 17.09 9.86 15.91
C GLY A 43 17.44 11.25 16.44
N VAL A 44 16.44 12.10 16.67
CA VAL A 44 16.64 13.43 17.30
C VAL A 44 17.29 13.32 18.66
N ASP A 45 17.02 12.23 19.41
CA ASP A 45 17.58 11.96 20.74
C ASP A 45 19.00 11.35 20.65
N TYR A 46 19.50 11.06 19.43
CA TYR A 46 20.79 10.41 19.16
C TYR A 46 21.61 11.18 18.13
N PRO A 47 21.95 12.47 18.39
CA PRO A 47 22.59 13.35 17.38
C PRO A 47 23.98 12.89 16.91
N GLU A 48 24.61 11.97 17.63
CA GLU A 48 25.88 11.36 17.29
C GLU A 48 25.79 10.21 16.29
N VAL A 49 24.56 9.73 15.98
CA VAL A 49 24.32 8.59 15.08
C VAL A 49 23.72 9.10 13.77
N GLU A 50 24.42 8.88 12.69
CA GLU A 50 23.90 9.16 11.34
C GLU A 50 22.93 8.07 10.89
N VAL A 51 21.80 8.47 10.29
CA VAL A 51 20.78 7.56 9.75
C VAL A 51 20.70 7.75 8.24
N GLU A 52 21.04 6.71 7.50
CA GLU A 52 20.86 6.64 6.04
C GLU A 52 19.62 5.80 5.70
N VAL A 53 18.72 6.33 4.86
CA VAL A 53 17.54 5.61 4.38
C VAL A 53 17.83 5.01 3.00
N ILE A 54 17.89 3.70 2.92
CA ILE A 54 18.08 2.98 1.66
C ILE A 54 16.70 2.70 1.04
N PRO A 55 16.41 3.17 -0.19
CA PRO A 55 15.13 2.93 -0.85
C PRO A 55 14.95 1.46 -1.21
N GLY A 56 13.70 1.02 -1.27
CA GLY A 56 13.32 -0.33 -1.66
C GLY A 56 12.14 -0.35 -2.63
N VAL A 57 11.69 -1.55 -3.00
CA VAL A 57 10.52 -1.72 -3.87
C VAL A 57 9.29 -1.95 -3.00
N THR A 58 8.45 -0.93 -2.89
CA THR A 58 7.18 -1.02 -2.16
C THR A 58 6.18 -1.94 -2.87
N ALA A 59 5.26 -2.55 -2.12
CA ALA A 59 4.23 -3.43 -2.66
C ALA A 59 3.34 -2.75 -3.73
N ALA A 60 3.21 -1.42 -3.71
CA ALA A 60 2.48 -0.69 -4.75
C ALA A 60 3.13 -0.88 -6.13
N THR A 61 4.42 -0.60 -6.26
CA THR A 61 5.15 -0.74 -7.53
C THR A 61 5.43 -2.19 -7.86
N GLY A 62 5.78 -3.02 -6.86
CA GLY A 62 5.99 -4.45 -7.05
C GLY A 62 4.73 -5.17 -7.52
N GLY A 63 3.58 -4.89 -6.90
CA GLY A 63 2.29 -5.47 -7.28
C GLY A 63 1.76 -4.93 -8.61
N ALA A 64 1.99 -3.64 -8.90
CA ALA A 64 1.67 -3.06 -10.21
C ALA A 64 2.37 -3.81 -11.34
N ALA A 65 3.66 -4.13 -11.18
CA ALA A 65 4.42 -4.91 -12.17
C ALA A 65 3.85 -6.32 -12.39
N VAL A 66 3.31 -6.96 -11.35
CA VAL A 66 2.65 -8.27 -11.44
C VAL A 66 1.31 -8.16 -12.19
N LEU A 67 0.56 -7.08 -11.97
CA LEU A 67 -0.74 -6.84 -12.63
C LEU A 67 -0.60 -6.34 -14.07
N GLY A 68 0.52 -5.75 -14.44
CA GLY A 68 0.75 -5.11 -15.73
C GLY A 68 1.21 -3.66 -15.55
N ALA A 69 0.35 -2.69 -15.84
CA ALA A 69 0.69 -1.26 -15.76
C ALA A 69 -0.49 -0.40 -15.23
N PRO A 70 -1.01 -0.67 -14.01
CA PRO A 70 -2.15 0.06 -13.47
C PRO A 70 -1.84 1.47 -12.97
N LEU A 71 -0.55 1.81 -12.78
CA LEU A 71 -0.09 3.06 -12.14
C LEU A 71 0.63 4.01 -13.11
N ILE A 72 0.25 4.03 -14.39
CA ILE A 72 0.85 4.92 -15.40
C ILE A 72 0.36 6.38 -15.24
N HIS A 73 -0.79 6.58 -14.62
CA HIS A 73 -1.34 7.87 -14.23
C HIS A 73 -1.15 8.15 -12.74
N ASP A 74 -1.63 9.31 -12.29
CA ASP A 74 -1.60 9.69 -10.87
C ASP A 74 -2.34 8.66 -10.01
N PHE A 75 -1.80 8.39 -8.85
CA PHE A 75 -2.37 7.39 -7.96
C PHE A 75 -2.27 7.81 -6.48
N ALA A 76 -3.19 7.30 -5.68
CA ALA A 76 -3.18 7.41 -4.24
C ALA A 76 -2.78 6.07 -3.60
N LEU A 77 -1.93 6.13 -2.58
CA LEU A 77 -1.58 4.98 -1.74
C LEU A 77 -2.23 5.15 -0.37
N ILE A 78 -3.15 4.24 -0.01
CA ILE A 78 -3.98 4.35 1.19
C ILE A 78 -3.91 3.05 1.99
N SER A 79 -3.56 3.16 3.26
CA SER A 79 -3.64 2.03 4.20
C SER A 79 -4.99 2.01 4.90
N LEU A 80 -5.62 0.84 4.98
CA LEU A 80 -6.84 0.63 5.77
C LEU A 80 -6.55 0.34 7.24
N SER A 81 -5.31 0.46 7.69
CA SER A 81 -4.98 0.31 9.10
C SER A 81 -5.48 1.51 9.90
N ASP A 82 -6.46 1.28 10.75
CA ASP A 82 -7.06 2.25 11.66
C ASP A 82 -6.40 2.30 13.05
N LEU A 83 -5.23 1.67 13.18
CA LEU A 83 -4.50 1.62 14.44
C LEU A 83 -3.97 3.00 14.88
N LEU A 84 -3.43 3.77 13.92
CA LEU A 84 -2.86 5.10 14.15
C LEU A 84 -3.61 6.21 13.39
N THR A 85 -4.53 5.84 12.51
CA THR A 85 -5.31 6.79 11.70
C THR A 85 -6.80 6.49 11.88
N PRO A 86 -7.61 7.43 12.38
CA PRO A 86 -9.05 7.23 12.53
C PRO A 86 -9.72 6.81 11.21
N TRP A 87 -10.69 5.89 11.31
CA TRP A 87 -11.38 5.34 10.14
C TRP A 87 -12.05 6.42 9.27
N GLU A 88 -12.63 7.45 9.88
CA GLU A 88 -13.26 8.57 9.18
C GLU A 88 -12.27 9.32 8.28
N LYS A 89 -11.01 9.41 8.69
CA LYS A 89 -9.95 10.01 7.89
C LYS A 89 -9.57 9.12 6.70
N ILE A 90 -9.60 7.80 6.88
CA ILE A 90 -9.39 6.83 5.79
C ILE A 90 -10.53 6.94 4.77
N VAL A 91 -11.78 6.98 5.23
CA VAL A 91 -12.96 7.18 4.41
C VAL A 91 -12.87 8.46 3.57
N THR A 92 -12.49 9.58 4.21
CA THR A 92 -12.30 10.85 3.50
C THR A 92 -11.26 10.74 2.38
N ARG A 93 -10.14 10.06 2.65
CA ARG A 93 -9.07 9.86 1.64
C ARG A 93 -9.54 9.01 0.47
N LEU A 94 -10.27 7.93 0.73
CA LEU A 94 -10.84 7.07 -0.29
C LEU A 94 -11.85 7.83 -1.16
N ASP A 95 -12.77 8.58 -0.56
CA ASP A 95 -13.78 9.39 -1.25
C ASP A 95 -13.13 10.47 -2.12
N CYS A 96 -12.15 11.20 -1.58
CA CYS A 96 -11.40 12.22 -2.34
C CYS A 96 -10.64 11.62 -3.52
N ALA A 97 -9.96 10.48 -3.32
CA ALA A 97 -9.21 9.82 -4.39
C ALA A 97 -10.14 9.30 -5.50
N ALA A 98 -11.32 8.76 -5.13
CA ALA A 98 -12.33 8.33 -6.09
C ALA A 98 -12.90 9.50 -6.90
N LYS A 99 -13.24 10.61 -6.24
CA LYS A 99 -13.75 11.84 -6.90
C LYS A 99 -12.72 12.49 -7.81
N ALA A 100 -11.44 12.38 -7.49
CA ALA A 100 -10.33 12.87 -8.31
C ALA A 100 -9.95 11.91 -9.44
N ASP A 101 -10.64 10.78 -9.59
CA ASP A 101 -10.34 9.71 -10.55
C ASP A 101 -8.89 9.23 -10.50
N LEU A 102 -8.29 9.15 -9.31
CA LEU A 102 -6.97 8.57 -9.12
C LEU A 102 -7.05 7.04 -9.16
N SER A 103 -6.03 6.40 -9.69
CA SER A 103 -5.81 4.98 -9.37
C SER A 103 -5.53 4.84 -7.88
N ILE A 104 -6.11 3.83 -7.20
CA ILE A 104 -5.97 3.70 -5.75
C ILE A 104 -5.27 2.39 -5.42
N VAL A 105 -4.18 2.47 -4.66
CA VAL A 105 -3.51 1.29 -4.10
C VAL A 105 -3.84 1.19 -2.62
N ILE A 106 -4.40 0.06 -2.21
CA ILE A 106 -4.85 -0.18 -0.84
C ILE A 106 -3.90 -1.16 -0.15
N TYR A 107 -3.31 -0.71 0.96
CA TYR A 107 -2.51 -1.52 1.87
C TYR A 107 -3.33 -1.96 3.09
N ASN A 108 -2.96 -3.08 3.69
CA ASN A 108 -3.62 -3.64 4.87
C ASN A 108 -5.14 -3.83 4.66
N PRO A 109 -5.57 -4.47 3.56
CA PRO A 109 -6.99 -4.55 3.20
C PRO A 109 -7.81 -5.32 4.25
N LYS A 110 -7.20 -6.29 4.93
CA LYS A 110 -7.87 -7.11 5.93
C LYS A 110 -6.85 -7.63 6.96
N SER A 111 -7.29 -7.80 8.20
CA SER A 111 -6.55 -8.50 9.25
C SER A 111 -7.52 -9.19 10.20
N HIS A 112 -7.01 -10.00 11.13
CA HIS A 112 -7.83 -10.71 12.12
C HIS A 112 -8.73 -9.75 12.94
N GLY A 113 -8.19 -8.59 13.33
CA GLY A 113 -8.95 -7.55 14.06
C GLY A 113 -9.76 -6.62 13.14
N ARG A 114 -9.69 -6.76 11.82
CA ARG A 114 -10.30 -5.89 10.82
C ARG A 114 -10.82 -6.70 9.63
N PRO A 115 -11.80 -7.61 9.86
CA PRO A 115 -12.28 -8.50 8.81
C PRO A 115 -13.04 -7.78 7.70
N ASP A 116 -13.68 -6.63 8.00
CA ASP A 116 -14.64 -5.95 7.11
C ASP A 116 -14.07 -4.71 6.42
N HIS A 117 -12.78 -4.36 6.66
CA HIS A 117 -12.24 -3.07 6.22
C HIS A 117 -12.20 -2.94 4.70
N LEU A 118 -11.88 -4.02 3.96
CA LEU A 118 -11.93 -4.01 2.50
C LEU A 118 -13.35 -3.78 1.98
N ALA A 119 -14.34 -4.50 2.51
CA ALA A 119 -15.74 -4.35 2.12
C ALA A 119 -16.24 -2.91 2.38
N LYS A 120 -15.95 -2.37 3.57
CA LYS A 120 -16.29 -0.98 3.92
C LYS A 120 -15.60 0.04 3.00
N ALA A 121 -14.35 -0.19 2.63
CA ALA A 121 -13.64 0.66 1.67
C ALA A 121 -14.30 0.60 0.28
N CYS A 122 -14.67 -0.59 -0.20
CA CYS A 122 -15.40 -0.76 -1.46
C CYS A 122 -16.78 -0.07 -1.40
N ASP A 123 -17.50 -0.15 -0.28
CA ASP A 123 -18.78 0.56 -0.09
C ASP A 123 -18.62 2.09 -0.18
N VAL A 124 -17.49 2.63 0.24
CA VAL A 124 -17.17 4.07 0.05
C VAL A 124 -16.90 4.37 -1.42
N LEU A 125 -16.08 3.56 -2.07
CA LEU A 125 -15.69 3.76 -3.48
C LEU A 125 -16.88 3.61 -4.43
N LEU A 126 -17.78 2.65 -4.18
CA LEU A 126 -19.00 2.40 -4.98
C LEU A 126 -20.02 3.55 -4.96
N LYS A 127 -19.88 4.54 -4.08
CA LYS A 127 -20.69 5.76 -4.11
C LYS A 127 -20.33 6.67 -5.28
N THR A 128 -19.12 6.55 -5.80
CA THR A 128 -18.55 7.43 -6.83
C THR A 128 -18.12 6.66 -8.07
N LEU A 129 -17.53 5.48 -7.89
CA LEU A 129 -17.01 4.65 -8.97
C LEU A 129 -18.05 3.63 -9.44
N PRO A 130 -18.08 3.26 -10.73
CA PRO A 130 -18.98 2.23 -11.24
C PRO A 130 -18.64 0.84 -10.70
N GLU A 131 -19.65 -0.04 -10.62
CA GLU A 131 -19.52 -1.41 -10.09
C GLU A 131 -18.52 -2.26 -10.90
N ASP A 132 -18.43 -2.02 -12.20
CA ASP A 132 -17.56 -2.72 -13.15
C ASP A 132 -16.14 -2.13 -13.24
N ARG A 133 -15.80 -1.14 -12.38
CA ARG A 133 -14.46 -0.55 -12.33
C ARG A 133 -13.40 -1.65 -12.22
N PRO A 134 -12.42 -1.71 -13.15
CA PRO A 134 -11.38 -2.73 -13.11
C PRO A 134 -10.53 -2.60 -11.85
N CYS A 135 -10.35 -3.71 -11.16
CA CYS A 135 -9.54 -3.84 -9.95
C CYS A 135 -8.58 -5.02 -10.06
N GLY A 136 -7.54 -5.02 -9.24
CA GLY A 136 -6.60 -6.12 -9.14
C GLY A 136 -6.20 -6.37 -7.69
N VAL A 137 -5.94 -7.63 -7.37
CA VAL A 137 -5.37 -8.03 -6.09
C VAL A 137 -4.12 -8.84 -6.36
N VAL A 138 -3.02 -8.48 -5.71
CA VAL A 138 -1.78 -9.29 -5.73
C VAL A 138 -1.50 -9.77 -4.34
N ARG A 139 -1.30 -11.08 -4.21
CA ARG A 139 -0.95 -11.76 -2.96
C ARG A 139 0.51 -12.19 -3.00
N ASN A 140 1.20 -12.12 -1.87
CA ASN A 140 2.57 -12.59 -1.69
C ASN A 140 3.57 -11.99 -2.71
N ILE A 141 3.51 -10.69 -2.97
CA ILE A 141 4.40 -10.00 -3.92
C ILE A 141 5.87 -10.32 -3.61
N GLY A 142 6.59 -10.87 -4.61
CA GLY A 142 8.00 -11.25 -4.49
C GLY A 142 8.27 -12.44 -3.57
N ARG A 143 7.25 -13.22 -3.20
CA ARG A 143 7.36 -14.38 -2.31
C ARG A 143 6.84 -15.64 -2.97
N GLN A 144 7.15 -16.81 -2.38
CA GLN A 144 6.55 -18.07 -2.80
C GLN A 144 5.02 -18.00 -2.68
N GLY A 145 4.31 -18.51 -3.69
CA GLY A 145 2.85 -18.43 -3.78
C GLY A 145 2.33 -17.07 -4.23
N GLN A 146 3.18 -16.25 -4.91
CA GLN A 146 2.71 -15.03 -5.56
C GLN A 146 1.59 -15.34 -6.54
N SER A 147 0.49 -14.59 -6.44
CA SER A 147 -0.65 -14.72 -7.35
C SER A 147 -1.28 -13.36 -7.63
N LYS A 148 -1.97 -13.24 -8.78
CA LYS A 148 -2.79 -12.07 -9.11
C LYS A 148 -4.21 -12.49 -9.43
N THR A 149 -5.16 -11.63 -9.11
CA THR A 149 -6.55 -11.74 -9.50
C THR A 149 -6.99 -10.39 -10.07
N VAL A 150 -7.58 -10.40 -11.27
CA VAL A 150 -8.22 -9.23 -11.86
C VAL A 150 -9.72 -9.43 -11.75
N LEU A 151 -10.43 -8.40 -11.28
CA LEU A 151 -11.85 -8.46 -10.93
C LEU A 151 -12.47 -7.05 -11.01
N THR A 152 -13.77 -6.96 -10.85
CA THR A 152 -14.49 -5.68 -10.75
C THR A 152 -14.51 -5.15 -9.32
N LEU A 153 -14.83 -3.86 -9.15
CA LEU A 153 -14.99 -3.25 -7.82
C LEU A 153 -16.12 -3.92 -7.02
N LYS A 154 -17.18 -4.36 -7.69
CA LYS A 154 -18.27 -5.12 -7.07
C LYS A 154 -17.79 -6.46 -6.51
N GLU A 155 -17.03 -7.21 -7.28
CA GLU A 155 -16.46 -8.50 -6.86
C GLU A 155 -15.37 -8.32 -5.79
N LEU A 156 -14.60 -7.22 -5.85
CA LEU A 156 -13.57 -6.89 -4.87
C LEU A 156 -14.15 -6.73 -3.46
N ARG A 157 -15.37 -6.22 -3.34
CA ARG A 157 -16.07 -6.01 -2.08
C ARG A 157 -16.15 -7.30 -1.23
N ASP A 158 -16.38 -8.42 -1.88
CA ASP A 158 -16.56 -9.72 -1.24
C ASP A 158 -15.31 -10.63 -1.37
N PHE A 159 -14.20 -10.07 -1.88
CA PHE A 159 -12.96 -10.81 -2.07
C PHE A 159 -12.32 -11.18 -0.71
N ASP A 160 -11.90 -12.44 -0.57
CA ASP A 160 -11.21 -12.91 0.63
C ASP A 160 -9.72 -12.50 0.62
N ALA A 161 -9.48 -11.24 0.97
CA ALA A 161 -8.15 -10.71 1.15
C ALA A 161 -7.55 -11.11 2.51
N ASP A 162 -6.23 -10.99 2.64
CA ASP A 162 -5.49 -11.11 3.88
C ASP A 162 -4.41 -10.01 4.01
N MET A 163 -3.55 -10.10 5.02
CA MET A 163 -2.47 -9.13 5.25
C MET A 163 -1.36 -9.18 4.19
N PHE A 164 -1.31 -10.20 3.36
CA PHE A 164 -0.33 -10.36 2.29
C PHE A 164 -0.85 -9.87 0.94
N CYS A 165 -2.07 -9.34 0.91
CA CYS A 165 -2.69 -8.78 -0.28
C CYS A 165 -2.42 -7.27 -0.38
N THR A 166 -2.14 -6.83 -1.61
CA THR A 166 -2.17 -5.43 -2.02
C THR A 166 -3.25 -5.29 -3.08
N VAL A 167 -4.15 -4.32 -2.90
CA VAL A 167 -5.31 -4.11 -3.77
C VAL A 167 -5.10 -2.89 -4.64
N PHE A 168 -5.55 -2.98 -5.89
CA PHE A 168 -5.46 -1.93 -6.88
C PHE A 168 -6.85 -1.65 -7.43
N VAL A 169 -7.30 -0.41 -7.36
CA VAL A 169 -8.54 0.06 -7.99
C VAL A 169 -8.16 1.00 -9.10
N GLY A 170 -8.53 0.66 -10.33
CA GLY A 170 -8.21 1.48 -11.50
C GLY A 170 -9.01 2.79 -11.55
N ASN A 171 -8.58 3.70 -12.41
CA ASN A 171 -9.30 4.94 -12.74
C ASN A 171 -10.14 4.77 -14.03
N ALA A 172 -10.73 5.85 -14.55
CA ALA A 172 -11.55 5.81 -15.77
C ALA A 172 -10.81 5.33 -17.01
N MET A 173 -9.47 5.49 -17.05
CA MET A 173 -8.62 5.06 -18.18
C MET A 173 -8.11 3.62 -18.02
N THR A 174 -8.43 2.94 -16.93
CA THR A 174 -7.96 1.58 -16.65
C THR A 174 -8.80 0.56 -17.40
N LYS A 175 -8.13 -0.36 -18.09
CA LYS A 175 -8.75 -1.47 -18.86
C LYS A 175 -8.08 -2.79 -18.48
N VAL A 176 -8.79 -3.88 -18.73
CA VAL A 176 -8.22 -5.23 -18.68
C VAL A 176 -7.78 -5.61 -20.10
N ILE A 177 -6.50 -5.87 -20.28
CA ILE A 177 -5.90 -6.27 -21.58
C ILE A 177 -5.13 -7.57 -21.36
N ASP A 178 -5.54 -8.63 -22.00
CA ASP A 178 -4.92 -9.96 -21.88
C ASP A 178 -4.69 -10.40 -20.42
N GLY A 179 -5.69 -10.18 -19.56
CA GLY A 179 -5.62 -10.51 -18.12
C GLY A 179 -4.71 -9.59 -17.30
N ASN A 180 -4.23 -8.48 -17.88
CA ASN A 180 -3.46 -7.45 -17.19
C ASN A 180 -4.30 -6.20 -16.93
N LEU A 181 -4.02 -5.53 -15.84
CA LEU A 181 -4.61 -4.24 -15.51
C LEU A 181 -3.73 -3.14 -16.10
N VAL A 182 -4.27 -2.34 -17.02
CA VAL A 182 -3.51 -1.32 -17.74
C VAL A 182 -4.26 0.01 -17.70
N THR A 183 -3.60 1.06 -17.22
CA THR A 183 -4.11 2.44 -17.25
C THR A 183 -3.48 3.17 -18.44
N SER A 184 -4.29 3.63 -19.40
CA SER A 184 -3.80 4.34 -20.58
C SER A 184 -3.42 5.79 -20.25
N ARG A 185 -2.36 6.32 -20.90
CA ARG A 185 -2.05 7.77 -20.90
C ARG A 185 -2.57 8.50 -22.13
N GLY A 186 -3.31 7.83 -23.01
CA GLY A 186 -3.85 8.45 -24.22
C GLY A 186 -2.88 8.58 -25.39
N TYR A 187 -1.71 7.93 -25.37
CA TYR A 187 -0.75 8.01 -26.49
C TYR A 187 -1.29 7.52 -27.83
N ARG A 188 -2.36 6.71 -27.84
CA ARG A 188 -3.00 6.24 -29.08
C ARG A 188 -4.14 7.15 -29.55
N ASP A 189 -4.49 8.15 -28.75
CA ASP A 189 -5.61 9.06 -29.01
C ASP A 189 -5.11 10.45 -29.48
N VAL A 190 -3.78 10.56 -29.80
CA VAL A 190 -3.11 11.77 -30.26
C VAL A 190 -2.72 11.65 -31.71
#